data_3dc5e56d92de70dd99d2da25976b47ab
#
_entry.id   3dc5e56d92de70dd99d2da25976b47ab
#
_cell.length_a   1.000
_cell.length_b   1.000
_cell.length_c   1.000
_cell.angle_alpha   90.00
_cell.angle_beta   90.00
_cell.angle_gamma   90.00
#
_symmetry.space_group_name_H-M   'P 1'
#
loop_
_entity.id
_entity.type
_entity.pdbx_description
1 polymer ?
#
loop_
_entity_poly.entity_id
_entity_poly.type
_entity_poly.pdbx_seq_one_letter_code
_entity_poly.pdbx_strand_id
1 'polypeptide(L)'
;MGINLQVVMPYQKCVYNCPFCCARGKKHNYQFDNIYKTDYKEWQQKLIARCKKGDIDRVVITGEADPTQNYRFIEAVCETVPTEIPIELTTHNYNCEPMLTNCYNRIHTVSYSITNSREYLNAWNWGINNCDYNIPMHRLVIILTDEFNFLTANNFNTMGFEQITFKTLQESDDERVNEWIRQHKMDEVHLNNIREIVNKYNGSPNCSIRLDESCQTATGRYEIFRSDGQCYGSWEAKLPITNKI
;
A
#
# COMPACT_ATOMS: atom_id res chain seq x y z
N MET A 1 -11.32 -4.03 -17.69
CA MET A 1 -10.44 -3.55 -16.60
C MET A 1 -11.25 -3.68 -15.32
N GLY A 2 -10.86 -4.56 -14.43
CA GLY A 2 -11.58 -4.84 -13.20
C GLY A 2 -11.25 -3.82 -12.10
N ILE A 3 -11.70 -4.11 -10.90
CA ILE A 3 -11.59 -3.25 -9.74
C ILE A 3 -10.47 -3.72 -8.83
N ASN A 4 -9.64 -2.80 -8.35
CA ASN A 4 -8.74 -3.03 -7.23
C ASN A 4 -9.51 -2.78 -5.92
N LEU A 5 -9.82 -3.84 -5.17
CA LEU A 5 -10.52 -3.73 -3.90
C LEU A 5 -9.53 -3.49 -2.76
N GLN A 6 -9.52 -2.29 -2.21
CA GLN A 6 -8.74 -1.96 -1.01
C GLN A 6 -9.52 -2.42 0.23
N VAL A 7 -9.02 -3.43 0.91
CA VAL A 7 -9.60 -3.93 2.16
C VAL A 7 -8.86 -3.26 3.31
N VAL A 8 -9.58 -2.38 4.01
CA VAL A 8 -8.99 -1.45 4.97
C VAL A 8 -9.05 -2.01 6.36
N MET A 9 -7.88 -2.17 6.98
CA MET A 9 -7.79 -2.52 8.39
C MET A 9 -8.48 -1.46 9.25
N PRO A 10 -9.30 -1.87 10.22
CA PRO A 10 -9.92 -0.95 11.16
C PRO A 10 -8.89 -0.07 11.87
N TYR A 11 -9.31 1.17 12.18
CA TYR A 11 -8.43 2.15 12.81
C TYR A 11 -7.80 1.64 14.10
N GLN A 12 -6.49 1.77 14.17
CA GLN A 12 -5.71 1.73 15.40
C GLN A 12 -4.54 2.72 15.29
N LYS A 13 -3.90 3.06 16.39
CA LYS A 13 -2.74 3.96 16.34
C LYS A 13 -1.61 3.31 15.54
N CYS A 14 -1.22 3.93 14.42
CA CYS A 14 -0.10 3.46 13.61
C CYS A 14 1.24 3.71 14.32
N VAL A 15 2.11 2.70 14.33
CA VAL A 15 3.44 2.78 14.95
C VAL A 15 4.44 3.59 14.13
N TYR A 16 4.24 3.68 12.80
CA TYR A 16 5.20 4.34 11.88
C TYR A 16 5.13 5.85 11.86
N ASN A 17 4.00 6.41 12.23
CA ASN A 17 3.86 7.84 12.48
C ASN A 17 4.33 8.77 11.32
N CYS A 18 4.13 8.36 10.05
CA CYS A 18 4.56 9.12 8.87
C CYS A 18 3.97 10.55 8.88
N PRO A 19 4.79 11.62 8.72
CA PRO A 19 4.32 12.99 8.87
C PRO A 19 3.33 13.43 7.78
N PHE A 20 3.43 12.83 6.60
CA PHE A 20 2.55 13.07 5.44
C PHE A 20 1.36 12.09 5.36
N CYS A 21 1.14 11.27 6.38
CA CYS A 21 0.09 10.27 6.36
C CYS A 21 -1.30 10.93 6.30
N CYS A 22 -2.02 10.73 5.21
CA CYS A 22 -3.38 11.25 5.03
C CYS A 22 -4.37 10.72 6.08
N ALA A 23 -4.12 9.55 6.65
CA ALA A 23 -4.94 9.02 7.73
C ALA A 23 -4.83 9.80 9.05
N ARG A 24 -3.77 10.58 9.26
CA ARG A 24 -3.59 11.39 10.47
C ARG A 24 -4.40 12.68 10.49
N GLY A 25 -4.50 13.34 9.33
CA GLY A 25 -5.17 14.62 9.20
C GLY A 25 -6.67 14.48 9.24
N LYS A 26 -7.14 13.35 8.80
CA LYS A 26 -8.56 13.08 8.82
C LYS A 26 -8.97 12.77 10.23
N LYS A 27 -9.63 13.75 10.90
CA LYS A 27 -10.60 13.43 11.95
C LYS A 27 -11.68 12.63 11.24
N HIS A 28 -11.36 11.38 10.94
CA HIS A 28 -12.35 10.48 10.42
C HIS A 28 -13.37 10.33 11.51
N ASN A 29 -14.50 11.02 11.39
CA ASN A 29 -15.73 10.71 12.09
C ASN A 29 -16.25 9.33 11.66
N TYR A 30 -15.35 8.49 11.13
CA TYR A 30 -15.61 7.09 11.02
C TYR A 30 -15.57 6.60 12.47
N GLN A 31 -16.73 6.35 13.02
CA GLN A 31 -16.89 5.47 14.15
C GLN A 31 -16.45 4.07 13.66
N PHE A 32 -15.16 3.94 13.31
CA PHE A 32 -14.59 2.63 13.16
C PHE A 32 -14.59 2.08 14.57
N ASP A 33 -15.55 1.22 14.78
CA ASP A 33 -15.58 0.42 15.96
C ASP A 33 -14.20 -0.18 16.14
N ASN A 34 -13.70 -0.05 17.34
CA ASN A 34 -12.49 -0.68 17.79
C ASN A 34 -12.41 -2.07 17.15
N ILE A 35 -11.27 -2.39 16.55
CA ILE A 35 -10.96 -3.67 15.91
C ILE A 35 -11.46 -4.91 16.71
N TYR A 36 -11.52 -4.79 18.03
CA TYR A 36 -12.05 -5.82 18.94
C TYR A 36 -13.58 -5.95 18.94
N LYS A 37 -14.29 -5.03 18.26
CA LYS A 37 -15.75 -5.05 18.14
C LYS A 37 -16.23 -5.49 16.75
N THR A 38 -15.33 -5.70 15.80
CA THR A 38 -15.69 -6.14 14.46
C THR A 38 -16.18 -7.59 14.54
N ASP A 39 -17.41 -7.85 14.13
CA ASP A 39 -17.87 -9.21 13.87
C ASP A 39 -17.26 -9.70 12.55
N TYR A 40 -16.13 -10.41 12.67
CA TYR A 40 -15.41 -10.92 11.51
C TYR A 40 -16.29 -11.86 10.67
N LYS A 41 -17.21 -12.62 11.23
CA LYS A 41 -18.05 -13.54 10.45
C LYS A 41 -18.97 -12.79 9.49
N GLU A 42 -19.68 -11.78 9.99
CA GLU A 42 -20.56 -10.96 9.16
C GLU A 42 -19.73 -10.18 8.14
N TRP A 43 -18.63 -9.59 8.57
CA TRP A 43 -17.70 -8.85 7.71
C TRP A 43 -17.13 -9.74 6.59
N GLN A 44 -16.68 -10.97 6.91
CA GLN A 44 -16.18 -11.94 5.93
C GLN A 44 -17.27 -12.34 4.92
N GLN A 45 -18.50 -12.56 5.37
CA GLN A 45 -19.64 -12.87 4.46
C GLN A 45 -19.88 -11.74 3.46
N LYS A 46 -19.79 -10.48 3.90
CA LYS A 46 -19.92 -9.30 3.03
C LYS A 46 -18.74 -9.20 2.06
N LEU A 47 -17.50 -9.47 2.50
CA LEU A 47 -16.33 -9.48 1.63
C LEU A 47 -16.43 -10.59 0.57
N ILE A 48 -16.83 -11.81 0.94
CA ILE A 48 -17.10 -12.90 0.00
C ILE A 48 -18.15 -12.48 -1.03
N ALA A 49 -19.26 -11.90 -0.57
CA ALA A 49 -20.33 -11.44 -1.46
C ALA A 49 -19.83 -10.37 -2.44
N ARG A 50 -18.95 -9.47 -2.00
CA ARG A 50 -18.34 -8.48 -2.89
C ARG A 50 -17.40 -9.12 -3.92
N CYS A 51 -16.57 -10.06 -3.52
CA CYS A 51 -15.66 -10.76 -4.42
C CYS A 51 -16.40 -11.60 -5.47
N LYS A 52 -17.52 -12.21 -5.10
CA LYS A 52 -18.35 -13.05 -6.01
C LYS A 52 -19.01 -12.29 -7.16
N LYS A 53 -18.98 -10.95 -7.18
CA LYS A 53 -19.48 -10.17 -8.33
C LYS A 53 -18.63 -10.33 -9.59
N GLY A 54 -17.39 -10.85 -9.47
CA GLY A 54 -16.54 -11.24 -10.60
C GLY A 54 -15.85 -10.08 -11.31
N ASP A 55 -15.87 -8.89 -10.73
CA ASP A 55 -15.27 -7.68 -11.29
C ASP A 55 -14.00 -7.22 -10.54
N ILE A 56 -13.54 -8.01 -9.57
CA ILE A 56 -12.31 -7.73 -8.79
C ILE A 56 -11.09 -8.34 -9.47
N ASP A 57 -10.16 -7.49 -9.89
CA ASP A 57 -8.87 -7.94 -10.43
C ASP A 57 -7.85 -8.26 -9.33
N ARG A 58 -7.94 -7.57 -8.18
CA ARG A 58 -7.01 -7.71 -7.07
C ARG A 58 -7.63 -7.22 -5.76
N VAL A 59 -7.25 -7.85 -4.66
CA VAL A 59 -7.49 -7.35 -3.30
C VAL A 59 -6.19 -6.75 -2.76
N VAL A 60 -6.25 -5.53 -2.22
CA VAL A 60 -5.11 -4.84 -1.59
C VAL A 60 -5.41 -4.68 -0.10
N ILE A 61 -4.66 -5.36 0.75
CA ILE A 61 -4.74 -5.19 2.20
C ILE A 61 -3.97 -3.92 2.57
N THR A 62 -4.67 -2.96 3.13
CA THR A 62 -4.14 -1.66 3.53
C THR A 62 -4.86 -1.17 4.79
N GLY A 63 -4.60 0.04 5.25
CA GLY A 63 -5.30 0.55 6.42
C GLY A 63 -4.98 2.00 6.75
N GLU A 64 -5.70 2.53 7.73
CA GLU A 64 -5.39 3.79 8.40
C GLU A 64 -4.24 3.63 9.41
N ALA A 65 -3.85 2.39 9.67
CA ALA A 65 -2.62 1.98 10.31
C ALA A 65 -1.95 0.90 9.46
N ASP A 66 -0.73 0.52 9.81
CA ASP A 66 -0.04 -0.56 9.10
C ASP A 66 -0.73 -1.92 9.36
N PRO A 67 -1.15 -2.64 8.31
CA PRO A 67 -1.88 -3.91 8.47
C PRO A 67 -1.12 -4.96 9.27
N THR A 68 0.21 -4.94 9.25
CA THR A 68 1.03 -5.90 10.02
C THR A 68 0.99 -5.69 11.52
N GLN A 69 0.34 -4.63 12.00
CA GLN A 69 0.01 -4.48 13.41
C GLN A 69 -1.14 -5.40 13.86
N ASN A 70 -1.83 -6.05 12.89
CA ASN A 70 -2.93 -6.97 13.16
C ASN A 70 -2.93 -8.16 12.19
N TYR A 71 -2.14 -9.17 12.50
CA TYR A 71 -2.04 -10.38 11.68
C TYR A 71 -3.36 -11.15 11.55
N ARG A 72 -4.20 -11.15 12.60
CA ARG A 72 -5.53 -11.79 12.53
C ARG A 72 -6.43 -11.16 11.47
N PHE A 73 -6.29 -9.87 11.25
CA PHE A 73 -7.00 -9.21 10.14
C PHE A 73 -6.47 -9.69 8.79
N ILE A 74 -5.15 -9.77 8.62
CA ILE A 74 -4.52 -10.27 7.39
C ILE A 74 -4.98 -11.72 7.13
N GLU A 75 -4.91 -12.59 8.14
CA GLU A 75 -5.39 -13.98 8.06
C GLU A 75 -6.86 -14.04 7.66
N ALA A 76 -7.73 -13.25 8.31
CA ALA A 76 -9.15 -13.20 7.98
C ALA A 76 -9.41 -12.80 6.53
N VAL A 77 -8.64 -11.85 5.96
CA VAL A 77 -8.72 -11.50 4.53
C VAL A 77 -8.26 -12.66 3.65
N CYS A 78 -7.12 -13.26 3.98
CA CYS A 78 -6.54 -14.37 3.21
C CYS A 78 -7.45 -15.60 3.16
N GLU A 79 -8.15 -15.90 4.27
CA GLU A 79 -9.12 -16.99 4.34
C GLU A 79 -10.41 -16.69 3.58
N THR A 80 -10.74 -15.41 3.45
CA THR A 80 -12.04 -14.97 2.93
C THR A 80 -12.04 -14.76 1.43
N VAL A 81 -10.94 -14.17 0.90
CA VAL A 81 -10.83 -13.83 -0.52
C VAL A 81 -10.70 -15.12 -1.35
N PRO A 82 -11.50 -15.30 -2.43
CA PRO A 82 -11.37 -16.43 -3.35
C PRO A 82 -9.95 -16.61 -3.88
N THR A 83 -9.55 -17.86 -4.09
CA THR A 83 -8.15 -18.21 -4.45
C THR A 83 -7.69 -17.67 -5.79
N GLU A 84 -8.61 -17.44 -6.70
CA GLU A 84 -8.37 -16.87 -8.03
C GLU A 84 -8.07 -15.37 -8.00
N ILE A 85 -8.37 -14.67 -6.90
CA ILE A 85 -8.09 -13.24 -6.77
C ILE A 85 -6.76 -13.04 -6.06
N PRO A 86 -5.75 -12.42 -6.71
CA PRO A 86 -4.46 -12.16 -6.08
C PRO A 86 -4.60 -11.14 -4.95
N ILE A 87 -3.87 -11.39 -3.86
CA ILE A 87 -3.82 -10.50 -2.69
C ILE A 87 -2.50 -9.77 -2.67
N GLU A 88 -2.54 -8.45 -2.49
CA GLU A 88 -1.39 -7.59 -2.22
C GLU A 88 -1.47 -7.06 -0.79
N LEU A 89 -0.38 -7.15 -0.04
CA LEU A 89 -0.23 -6.54 1.28
C LEU A 89 0.64 -5.30 1.17
N THR A 90 0.16 -4.15 1.61
CA THR A 90 0.94 -2.90 1.69
C THR A 90 1.36 -2.63 3.13
N THR A 91 2.67 -2.47 3.38
CA THR A 91 3.22 -2.31 4.73
C THR A 91 4.50 -1.47 4.75
N HIS A 92 4.86 -0.92 5.90
CA HIS A 92 6.20 -0.40 6.23
C HIS A 92 7.10 -1.44 6.93
N ASN A 93 6.56 -2.60 7.27
CA ASN A 93 7.26 -3.61 8.05
C ASN A 93 8.05 -4.57 7.16
N TYR A 94 9.36 -4.35 7.02
CA TYR A 94 10.24 -5.26 6.24
C TYR A 94 10.38 -6.65 6.87
N ASN A 95 10.10 -6.79 8.16
CA ASN A 95 10.21 -8.04 8.89
C ASN A 95 8.86 -8.72 9.09
N CYS A 96 7.86 -8.41 8.28
CA CYS A 96 6.53 -9.00 8.43
C CYS A 96 6.45 -10.46 7.97
N GLU A 97 7.31 -10.89 7.05
CA GLU A 97 7.18 -12.19 6.39
C GLU A 97 7.21 -13.38 7.36
N PRO A 98 8.11 -13.48 8.36
CA PRO A 98 8.05 -14.59 9.30
C PRO A 98 6.70 -14.74 10.04
N MET A 99 5.94 -13.65 10.10
CA MET A 99 4.63 -13.63 10.75
C MET A 99 3.47 -13.94 9.80
N LEU A 100 3.76 -13.99 8.49
CA LEU A 100 2.76 -14.28 7.43
C LEU A 100 2.72 -15.78 7.07
N THR A 101 3.33 -16.66 7.84
CA THR A 101 3.49 -18.10 7.52
C THR A 101 2.18 -18.78 7.14
N ASN A 102 1.07 -18.41 7.78
CA ASN A 102 -0.26 -18.95 7.47
C ASN A 102 -0.88 -18.36 6.19
N CYS A 103 -0.28 -17.29 5.65
CA CYS A 103 -0.81 -16.52 4.53
C CYS A 103 0.05 -16.60 3.26
N TYR A 104 1.24 -17.20 3.30
CA TYR A 104 2.18 -17.20 2.16
C TYR A 104 1.56 -17.66 0.85
N ASN A 105 0.79 -18.74 0.89
CA ASN A 105 0.15 -19.28 -0.32
C ASN A 105 -0.98 -18.39 -0.86
N ARG A 106 -1.35 -17.33 -0.14
CA ARG A 106 -2.45 -16.44 -0.47
C ARG A 106 -1.99 -15.05 -0.89
N ILE A 107 -0.87 -14.57 -0.30
CA ILE A 107 -0.31 -13.26 -0.64
C ILE A 107 0.54 -13.39 -1.89
N HIS A 108 0.09 -12.75 -2.96
CA HIS A 108 0.81 -12.71 -4.23
C HIS A 108 1.91 -11.64 -4.23
N THR A 109 1.66 -10.50 -3.58
CA THR A 109 2.59 -9.36 -3.58
C THR A 109 2.68 -8.77 -2.18
N VAL A 110 3.90 -8.56 -1.68
CA VAL A 110 4.14 -7.66 -0.55
C VAL A 110 4.74 -6.36 -1.07
N SER A 111 4.10 -5.25 -0.71
CA SER A 111 4.47 -3.91 -1.14
C SER A 111 5.00 -3.13 0.06
N TYR A 112 6.31 -2.93 0.12
CA TYR A 112 6.99 -2.23 1.21
C TYR A 112 7.10 -0.75 0.89
N SER A 113 6.55 0.10 1.77
CA SER A 113 6.68 1.54 1.65
C SER A 113 7.88 2.04 2.43
N ILE A 114 8.71 2.89 1.83
CA ILE A 114 9.81 3.59 2.49
C ILE A 114 9.65 5.09 2.33
N THR A 115 10.07 5.84 3.34
CA THR A 115 9.78 7.27 3.46
C THR A 115 11.00 8.12 3.77
N ASN A 116 12.14 7.47 4.04
CA ASN A 116 13.39 8.15 4.40
C ASN A 116 14.62 7.32 4.00
N SER A 117 15.78 7.97 4.02
CA SER A 117 17.06 7.40 3.62
C SER A 117 17.49 6.20 4.48
N ARG A 118 17.16 6.19 5.77
CA ARG A 118 17.45 5.07 6.67
C ARG A 118 16.64 3.82 6.29
N GLU A 119 15.38 4.00 5.98
CA GLU A 119 14.53 2.90 5.51
C GLU A 119 15.01 2.37 4.17
N TYR A 120 15.52 3.24 3.29
CA TYR A 120 16.13 2.83 2.03
C TYR A 120 17.32 1.88 2.25
N LEU A 121 18.23 2.21 3.18
CA LEU A 121 19.36 1.36 3.52
C LEU A 121 18.91 0.03 4.16
N ASN A 122 17.88 0.04 4.98
CA ASN A 122 17.30 -1.17 5.56
C ASN A 122 16.67 -2.05 4.48
N ALA A 123 15.92 -1.48 3.54
CA ALA A 123 15.35 -2.20 2.40
C ALA A 123 16.43 -2.81 1.52
N TRP A 124 17.55 -2.11 1.30
CA TRP A 124 18.71 -2.63 0.59
C TRP A 124 19.28 -3.87 1.28
N ASN A 125 19.57 -3.77 2.57
CA ASN A 125 20.11 -4.90 3.34
C ASN A 125 19.15 -6.09 3.36
N TRP A 126 17.85 -5.84 3.42
CA TRP A 126 16.83 -6.86 3.38
C TRP A 126 16.77 -7.54 2.01
N GLY A 127 16.70 -6.80 0.92
CA GLY A 127 16.63 -7.33 -0.45
C GLY A 127 17.82 -8.20 -0.83
N ILE A 128 19.04 -7.85 -0.38
CA ILE A 128 20.24 -8.67 -0.63
C ILE A 128 20.19 -10.00 0.14
N ASN A 129 19.63 -10.02 1.33
CA ASN A 129 19.73 -11.17 2.25
C ASN A 129 18.50 -12.09 2.23
N ASN A 130 17.37 -11.69 1.65
CA ASN A 130 16.08 -12.34 1.86
C ASN A 130 15.30 -12.63 0.57
N CYS A 131 15.97 -12.74 -0.58
CA CYS A 131 15.31 -13.02 -1.87
C CYS A 131 14.67 -14.42 -1.99
N ASP A 132 14.74 -15.25 -0.94
CA ASP A 132 14.30 -16.67 -0.97
C ASP A 132 12.93 -16.91 -0.31
N TYR A 133 12.15 -15.86 -0.05
CA TYR A 133 10.84 -16.06 0.56
C TYR A 133 9.79 -16.57 -0.45
N ASN A 134 8.83 -17.35 0.06
CA ASN A 134 7.77 -18.00 -0.72
C ASN A 134 6.70 -17.04 -1.28
N ILE A 135 6.92 -15.73 -1.22
CA ILE A 135 6.03 -14.73 -1.79
C ILE A 135 6.44 -14.46 -3.22
N PRO A 136 5.53 -14.57 -4.20
CA PRO A 136 5.88 -14.48 -5.62
C PRO A 136 6.41 -13.12 -6.07
N MET A 137 6.09 -12.03 -5.37
CA MET A 137 6.49 -10.69 -5.78
C MET A 137 6.72 -9.75 -4.61
N HIS A 138 7.87 -9.09 -4.62
CA HIS A 138 8.21 -8.01 -3.69
C HIS A 138 8.25 -6.68 -4.42
N ARG A 139 7.46 -5.73 -3.94
CA ARG A 139 7.44 -4.36 -4.47
C ARG A 139 8.01 -3.39 -3.45
N LEU A 140 8.88 -2.51 -3.89
CA LEU A 140 9.33 -1.36 -3.11
C LEU A 140 8.60 -0.11 -3.57
N VAL A 141 8.00 0.62 -2.64
CA VAL A 141 7.37 1.93 -2.90
C VAL A 141 8.18 2.99 -2.17
N ILE A 142 8.88 3.82 -2.93
CA ILE A 142 9.71 4.92 -2.40
C ILE A 142 8.88 6.20 -2.46
N ILE A 143 8.51 6.72 -1.29
CA ILE A 143 7.81 7.99 -1.17
C ILE A 143 8.85 9.10 -1.25
N LEU A 144 8.83 9.85 -2.36
CA LEU A 144 9.86 10.83 -2.67
C LEU A 144 9.77 12.08 -1.77
N THR A 145 10.72 12.18 -0.88
CA THR A 145 10.98 13.35 -0.04
C THR A 145 12.36 13.92 -0.37
N ASP A 146 12.71 15.08 0.18
CA ASP A 146 14.04 15.69 0.10
C ASP A 146 15.16 14.76 0.63
N GLU A 147 14.84 13.81 1.51
CA GLU A 147 15.78 12.79 2.00
C GLU A 147 16.31 11.85 0.90
N PHE A 148 15.63 11.79 -0.25
CA PHE A 148 16.03 10.96 -1.39
C PHE A 148 16.77 11.75 -2.49
N ASN A 149 17.16 13.01 -2.24
CA ASN A 149 17.88 13.84 -3.19
C ASN A 149 19.25 13.26 -3.62
N PHE A 150 19.77 12.27 -2.90
CA PHE A 150 21.00 11.56 -3.27
C PHE A 150 20.82 10.54 -4.39
N LEU A 151 19.59 10.15 -4.73
CA LEU A 151 19.33 9.12 -5.74
C LEU A 151 19.64 9.65 -7.15
N THR A 152 20.45 8.91 -7.88
CA THR A 152 20.80 9.17 -9.28
C THR A 152 20.86 7.86 -10.06
N ALA A 153 20.81 7.92 -11.38
CA ALA A 153 20.95 6.74 -12.24
C ALA A 153 22.27 5.98 -12.05
N ASN A 154 23.30 6.62 -11.48
CA ASN A 154 24.62 6.01 -11.25
C ASN A 154 24.70 5.24 -9.92
N ASN A 155 23.94 5.63 -8.90
CA ASN A 155 24.00 5.02 -7.57
C ASN A 155 22.76 4.21 -7.20
N PHE A 156 21.74 4.22 -8.05
CA PHE A 156 20.52 3.44 -7.82
C PHE A 156 20.71 1.97 -8.20
N ASN A 157 20.17 1.10 -7.36
CA ASN A 157 20.12 -0.35 -7.58
C ASN A 157 18.71 -0.87 -7.27
N THR A 158 18.28 -1.94 -7.95
CA THR A 158 16.96 -2.57 -7.76
C THR A 158 16.83 -3.36 -6.46
N MET A 159 17.94 -3.65 -5.79
CA MET A 159 17.95 -4.31 -4.48
C MET A 159 17.23 -5.66 -4.42
N GLY A 160 17.12 -6.36 -5.56
CA GLY A 160 16.40 -7.64 -5.64
C GLY A 160 14.86 -7.54 -5.68
N PHE A 161 14.29 -6.33 -5.70
CA PHE A 161 12.85 -6.17 -5.87
C PHE A 161 12.42 -6.36 -7.33
N GLU A 162 11.32 -7.08 -7.56
CA GLU A 162 10.74 -7.29 -8.88
C GLU A 162 10.00 -6.04 -9.38
N GLN A 163 9.53 -5.20 -8.45
CA GLN A 163 8.90 -3.92 -8.78
C GLN A 163 9.36 -2.81 -7.86
N ILE A 164 9.62 -1.63 -8.44
CA ILE A 164 9.90 -0.41 -7.68
C ILE A 164 8.99 0.70 -8.20
N THR A 165 8.30 1.36 -7.29
CA THR A 165 7.46 2.52 -7.60
C THR A 165 8.00 3.72 -6.84
N PHE A 166 8.47 4.73 -7.55
CA PHE A 166 8.69 6.06 -7.00
C PHE A 166 7.36 6.80 -6.96
N LYS A 167 7.05 7.40 -5.84
CA LYS A 167 5.77 8.09 -5.64
C LYS A 167 6.00 9.48 -5.07
N THR A 168 5.49 10.50 -5.77
CA THR A 168 5.54 11.87 -5.27
C THR A 168 4.56 12.08 -4.13
N LEU A 169 4.89 13.02 -3.23
CA LEU A 169 3.99 13.46 -2.18
C LEU A 169 2.84 14.28 -2.78
N GLN A 170 1.63 14.02 -2.28
CA GLN A 170 0.41 14.69 -2.71
C GLN A 170 -0.23 15.41 -1.53
N GLU A 171 -0.79 16.57 -1.81
CA GLU A 171 -1.55 17.31 -0.82
C GLU A 171 -2.78 16.53 -0.35
N SER A 172 -3.15 16.72 0.89
CA SER A 172 -4.31 16.13 1.56
C SER A 172 -5.29 17.22 2.00
N ASP A 173 -6.39 16.84 2.61
CA ASP A 173 -7.35 17.80 3.19
C ASP A 173 -6.85 18.43 4.51
N ASP A 174 -5.71 17.99 5.06
CA ASP A 174 -5.11 18.56 6.28
C ASP A 174 -3.98 19.52 5.93
N GLU A 175 -4.18 20.80 6.24
CA GLU A 175 -3.20 21.84 5.93
C GLU A 175 -1.86 21.66 6.66
N ARG A 176 -1.84 21.03 7.83
CA ARG A 176 -0.58 20.73 8.55
C ARG A 176 0.24 19.69 7.79
N VAL A 177 -0.44 18.71 7.18
CA VAL A 177 0.20 17.71 6.31
C VAL A 177 0.71 18.39 5.06
N ASN A 178 -0.06 19.28 4.46
CA ASN A 178 0.32 20.02 3.26
C ASN A 178 1.52 20.95 3.50
N GLU A 179 1.55 21.62 4.65
CA GLU A 179 2.70 22.43 5.03
C GLU A 179 3.98 21.59 5.13
N TRP A 180 3.89 20.44 5.78
CA TRP A 180 5.01 19.51 5.84
C TRP A 180 5.43 19.03 4.44
N ILE A 181 4.47 18.67 3.58
CA ILE A 181 4.73 18.23 2.19
C ILE A 181 5.45 19.33 1.40
N ARG A 182 5.02 20.59 1.50
CA ARG A 182 5.67 21.71 0.79
C ARG A 182 7.12 21.92 1.22
N GLN A 183 7.45 21.63 2.49
CA GLN A 183 8.80 21.75 3.03
C GLN A 183 9.71 20.57 2.64
N HIS A 184 9.16 19.39 2.45
CA HIS A 184 9.93 18.14 2.31
C HIS A 184 9.73 17.41 0.97
N LYS A 185 8.91 17.92 0.08
CA LYS A 185 8.78 17.32 -1.26
C LYS A 185 10.09 17.46 -2.04
N MET A 186 10.42 16.43 -2.79
CA MET A 186 11.56 16.47 -3.71
C MET A 186 11.39 17.62 -4.73
N ASP A 187 12.46 18.37 -4.97
CA ASP A 187 12.46 19.41 -6.00
C ASP A 187 12.56 18.84 -7.42
N GLU A 188 12.31 19.68 -8.41
CA GLU A 188 12.27 19.25 -9.81
C GLU A 188 13.62 18.78 -10.35
N VAL A 189 14.74 19.31 -9.83
CA VAL A 189 16.08 18.88 -10.25
C VAL A 189 16.32 17.43 -9.86
N HIS A 190 16.01 17.08 -8.62
CA HIS A 190 16.16 15.72 -8.11
C HIS A 190 15.09 14.77 -8.68
N LEU A 191 13.89 15.27 -8.96
CA LEU A 191 12.84 14.50 -9.63
C LEU A 191 13.27 14.09 -11.06
N ASN A 192 14.02 14.92 -11.76
CA ASN A 192 14.63 14.55 -13.05
C ASN A 192 15.61 13.39 -12.94
N ASN A 193 16.40 13.31 -11.86
CA ASN A 193 17.26 12.14 -11.61
C ASN A 193 16.42 10.86 -11.44
N ILE A 194 15.24 10.94 -10.81
CA ILE A 194 14.33 9.80 -10.70
C ILE A 194 13.79 9.40 -12.08
N ARG A 195 13.43 10.36 -12.93
CA ARG A 195 13.00 10.08 -14.31
C ARG A 195 14.10 9.39 -15.11
N GLU A 196 15.37 9.79 -14.92
CA GLU A 196 16.52 9.12 -15.52
C GLU A 196 16.70 7.68 -15.02
N ILE A 197 16.49 7.43 -13.72
CA ILE A 197 16.48 6.06 -13.17
C ILE A 197 15.38 5.23 -13.87
N VAL A 198 14.17 5.74 -13.93
CA VAL A 198 13.05 5.04 -14.58
C VAL A 198 13.36 4.72 -16.04
N ASN A 199 13.91 5.68 -16.79
CA ASN A 199 14.29 5.48 -18.19
C ASN A 199 15.40 4.45 -18.34
N LYS A 200 16.43 4.47 -17.48
CA LYS A 200 17.55 3.50 -17.51
C LYS A 200 17.09 2.07 -17.34
N TYR A 201 16.08 1.85 -16.51
CA TYR A 201 15.56 0.51 -16.20
C TYR A 201 14.29 0.15 -17.00
N ASN A 202 13.85 1.04 -17.91
CA ASN A 202 12.69 0.76 -18.75
C ASN A 202 12.94 -0.48 -19.62
N GLY A 203 12.04 -1.47 -19.53
CA GLY A 203 12.18 -2.75 -20.22
C GLY A 203 13.17 -3.72 -19.57
N SER A 204 13.67 -3.46 -18.36
CA SER A 204 14.48 -4.43 -17.62
C SER A 204 13.67 -5.71 -17.36
N PRO A 205 14.20 -6.90 -17.69
CA PRO A 205 13.48 -8.16 -17.47
C PRO A 205 13.35 -8.54 -15.99
N ASN A 206 14.22 -7.99 -15.14
CA ASN A 206 14.33 -8.41 -13.74
C ASN A 206 13.63 -7.47 -12.76
N CYS A 207 13.32 -6.24 -13.16
CA CYS A 207 12.67 -5.27 -12.29
C CYS A 207 11.87 -4.26 -13.12
N SER A 208 10.60 -4.11 -12.80
CA SER A 208 9.74 -3.06 -13.35
C SER A 208 9.83 -1.80 -12.48
N ILE A 209 10.29 -0.70 -13.06
CA ILE A 209 10.42 0.59 -12.35
C ILE A 209 9.47 1.62 -12.96
N ARG A 210 8.76 2.34 -12.11
CA ARG A 210 7.86 3.41 -12.53
C ARG A 210 7.88 4.62 -11.59
N LEU A 211 7.57 5.77 -12.13
CA LEU A 211 7.30 6.99 -11.37
C LEU A 211 5.79 7.27 -11.39
N ASP A 212 5.22 7.43 -10.22
CA ASP A 212 3.84 7.83 -10.02
C ASP A 212 3.81 9.28 -9.52
N GLU A 213 3.62 10.22 -10.45
CA GLU A 213 3.51 11.66 -10.18
C GLU A 213 2.06 12.07 -9.91
N SER A 214 1.12 11.18 -10.21
CA SER A 214 -0.28 11.38 -9.88
C SER A 214 -0.64 10.57 -8.63
N CYS A 215 -1.40 11.14 -7.71
CA CYS A 215 -1.92 10.39 -6.58
C CYS A 215 -2.92 9.29 -6.97
N GLN A 216 -3.17 9.15 -8.26
CA GLN A 216 -4.01 8.08 -8.79
C GLN A 216 -3.24 6.76 -8.71
N THR A 217 -3.30 6.15 -7.55
CA THR A 217 -2.65 4.87 -7.22
C THR A 217 -3.12 3.70 -8.07
N ALA A 218 -4.02 3.93 -9.00
CA ALA A 218 -4.48 2.88 -9.87
C ALA A 218 -4.74 3.44 -11.27
N THR A 219 -4.06 2.88 -12.23
CA THR A 219 -4.47 2.86 -13.64
C THR A 219 -5.80 2.10 -13.84
N GLY A 220 -6.63 1.98 -12.78
CA GLY A 220 -7.87 1.22 -12.77
C GLY A 220 -8.86 1.77 -11.75
N ARG A 221 -10.10 1.31 -11.84
CA ARG A 221 -11.11 1.57 -10.83
C ARG A 221 -10.68 0.95 -9.50
N TYR A 222 -10.89 1.65 -8.38
CA TYR A 222 -10.73 1.08 -7.07
C TYR A 222 -11.99 1.29 -6.23
N GLU A 223 -12.21 0.39 -5.31
CA GLU A 223 -13.21 0.49 -4.27
C GLU A 223 -12.57 0.24 -2.92
N ILE A 224 -13.14 0.79 -1.87
CA ILE A 224 -12.65 0.66 -0.50
C ILE A 224 -13.66 -0.13 0.31
N PHE A 225 -13.26 -1.29 0.79
CA PHE A 225 -14.04 -2.14 1.68
C PHE A 225 -13.61 -1.89 3.12
N ARG A 226 -14.51 -1.32 3.93
CA ARG A 226 -14.21 -0.91 5.29
C ARG A 226 -14.69 -1.92 6.34
N SER A 227 -14.38 -1.65 7.60
CA SER A 227 -14.71 -2.50 8.76
C SER A 227 -16.21 -2.70 9.01
N ASP A 228 -17.05 -1.80 8.50
CA ASP A 228 -18.52 -1.94 8.52
C ASP A 228 -19.07 -2.94 7.46
N GLY A 229 -18.16 -3.50 6.65
CA GLY A 229 -18.51 -4.41 5.58
C GLY A 229 -19.18 -3.74 4.39
N GLN A 230 -18.96 -2.44 4.18
CA GLN A 230 -19.50 -1.68 3.06
C GLN A 230 -18.40 -1.25 2.10
N CYS A 231 -18.77 -1.05 0.82
CA CYS A 231 -17.87 -0.51 -0.20
C CYS A 231 -18.07 0.98 -0.39
N TYR A 232 -16.97 1.69 -0.61
CA TYR A 232 -16.92 3.14 -0.81
C TYR A 232 -16.11 3.46 -2.07
N GLY A 233 -16.52 4.52 -2.79
CA GLY A 233 -15.88 4.93 -4.04
C GLY A 233 -14.57 5.71 -3.87
N SER A 234 -14.31 6.21 -2.67
CA SER A 234 -13.06 6.92 -2.33
C SER A 234 -12.79 6.87 -0.83
N TRP A 235 -11.57 7.24 -0.45
CA TRP A 235 -11.18 7.34 0.96
C TRP A 235 -11.99 8.41 1.73
N GLU A 236 -12.46 9.44 1.02
CA GLU A 236 -13.24 10.55 1.59
C GLU A 236 -14.75 10.27 1.62
N ALA A 237 -15.21 9.25 0.89
CA ALA A 237 -16.63 8.95 0.79
C ALA A 237 -17.25 8.65 2.15
N LYS A 238 -18.28 9.41 2.51
CA LYS A 238 -19.05 9.24 3.77
C LYS A 238 -20.17 8.23 3.63
N LEU A 239 -20.64 8.01 2.42
CA LEU A 239 -21.72 7.08 2.11
C LEU A 239 -21.20 5.90 1.30
N PRO A 240 -21.64 4.68 1.59
CA PRO A 240 -21.29 3.52 0.80
C PRO A 240 -21.84 3.62 -0.61
N ILE A 241 -21.20 2.87 -1.52
CA ILE A 241 -21.73 2.69 -2.86
C ILE A 241 -23.05 1.93 -2.72
N THR A 242 -24.16 2.62 -2.97
CA THR A 242 -25.45 1.94 -3.07
C THR A 242 -25.46 1.14 -4.37
N ASN A 243 -25.28 -0.18 -4.28
CA ASN A 243 -25.56 -1.04 -5.40
C ASN A 243 -27.04 -0.86 -5.74
N LYS A 244 -27.36 -0.21 -6.83
CA LYS A 244 -28.64 -0.45 -7.49
C LYS A 244 -28.61 -1.92 -7.89
N ILE A 245 -29.37 -2.71 -7.17
CA ILE A 245 -29.73 -4.09 -7.50
C ILE A 245 -30.40 -4.09 -8.87
#